data_efa653c7fc94542c2e00f8dbbf78b980
#
_entry.id   efa653c7fc94542c2e00f8dbbf78b980
#
_cell.length_a   1.000
_cell.length_b   1.000
_cell.length_c   1.000
_cell.angle_alpha   90.00
_cell.angle_beta   90.00
_cell.angle_gamma   90.00
#
_symmetry.space_group_name_H-M   'P 1'
#
loop_
_entity.id
_entity.type
_entity.pdbx_description
1 polymer ?
#
loop_
_entity_poly.entity_id
_entity_poly.type
_entity_poly.pdbx_seq_one_letter_code
_entity_poly.pdbx_strand_id
1 'polypeptide(L)'
;MFDTKTVSIEWGGRTLTLETGRVARQADAAVMATYGETVVLCAVTAAKSVKEGQDFFPLTVHYVEKFSAAGRIPGGFFKREARPTDHETLTSRLIDRPVRPLFPDGFYNEINVICQVLSYDGECEPDVLAMVASSAALTLSGVPFMGPIGAARVGYIDGDYILNPTREQLATSALDLVAAATHDAVMMVESEAKELSEDVMLGAVMFAQAQSRPVIDAIIRLAEQAAKEPWTLAETDDEALMARVSEVAAADIDAAYKMLGKSARREALEVAKAKVKAAFEIGRASCRERV
;
A
#
# COMPACT_ATOMS: atom_id res chain seq x y z
N MET A 1 -25.34 20.12 4.09
CA MET A 1 -24.81 20.11 2.75
C MET A 1 -23.45 19.47 2.77
N PHE A 2 -22.89 18.97 1.69
CA PHE A 2 -21.61 18.27 1.70
C PHE A 2 -20.45 19.26 1.91
N ASP A 3 -19.49 18.92 2.76
CA ASP A 3 -18.23 19.66 2.93
C ASP A 3 -17.15 18.96 2.08
N THR A 4 -17.23 19.22 0.78
CA THR A 4 -16.34 18.59 -0.20
C THR A 4 -15.04 19.38 -0.29
N LYS A 5 -13.92 18.67 -0.17
CA LYS A 5 -12.57 19.22 -0.40
C LYS A 5 -11.98 18.57 -1.62
N THR A 6 -11.30 19.36 -2.44
CA THR A 6 -10.76 18.92 -3.73
C THR A 6 -9.37 19.50 -3.95
N VAL A 7 -8.46 18.69 -4.42
CA VAL A 7 -7.12 19.10 -4.88
C VAL A 7 -6.89 18.53 -6.27
N SER A 8 -6.42 19.38 -7.19
CA SER A 8 -6.08 18.96 -8.56
C SER A 8 -4.65 19.34 -8.90
N ILE A 9 -4.00 18.50 -9.71
CA ILE A 9 -2.67 18.73 -10.29
C ILE A 9 -2.65 18.25 -11.74
N GLU A 10 -1.78 18.85 -12.53
CA GLU A 10 -1.41 18.31 -13.83
C GLU A 10 -0.32 17.25 -13.64
N TRP A 11 -0.55 16.04 -14.17
CA TRP A 11 0.32 14.90 -13.99
C TRP A 11 0.33 14.00 -15.23
N GLY A 12 1.50 13.82 -15.85
CA GLY A 12 1.62 13.02 -17.07
C GLY A 12 0.76 13.51 -18.23
N GLY A 13 0.55 14.83 -18.35
CA GLY A 13 -0.26 15.44 -19.42
C GLY A 13 -1.77 15.36 -19.22
N ARG A 14 -2.23 14.95 -18.01
CA ARG A 14 -3.65 14.86 -17.65
C ARG A 14 -3.87 15.43 -16.25
N THR A 15 -5.07 15.89 -15.98
CA THR A 15 -5.46 16.35 -14.65
C THR A 15 -5.76 15.17 -13.74
N LEU A 16 -5.03 15.09 -12.61
CA LEU A 16 -5.36 14.24 -11.47
C LEU A 16 -6.13 15.06 -10.44
N THR A 17 -7.31 14.62 -10.07
CA THR A 17 -8.16 15.25 -9.05
C THR A 17 -8.43 14.29 -7.92
N LEU A 18 -8.20 14.73 -6.68
CA LEU A 18 -8.51 14.01 -5.44
C LEU A 18 -9.61 14.76 -4.70
N GLU A 19 -10.74 14.10 -4.46
CA GLU A 19 -11.92 14.67 -3.80
C GLU A 19 -12.31 13.84 -2.58
N THR A 20 -12.69 14.50 -1.48
CA THR A 20 -13.25 13.85 -0.28
C THR A 20 -14.47 14.57 0.26
N GLY A 21 -15.24 13.93 1.13
CA GLY A 21 -16.38 14.52 1.86
C GLY A 21 -17.75 14.38 1.17
N ARG A 22 -17.82 13.89 -0.06
CA ARG A 22 -19.09 13.73 -0.80
C ARG A 22 -19.68 12.33 -0.68
N VAL A 23 -18.87 11.29 -0.85
CA VAL A 23 -19.30 9.89 -0.94
C VAL A 23 -18.74 9.09 0.22
N ALA A 24 -19.36 7.95 0.54
CA ALA A 24 -18.94 6.99 1.58
C ALA A 24 -18.62 7.65 2.95
N ARG A 25 -19.42 8.59 3.39
CA ARG A 25 -19.21 9.44 4.58
C ARG A 25 -19.23 8.68 5.92
N GLN A 26 -19.67 7.43 5.94
CA GLN A 26 -19.63 6.57 7.13
C GLN A 26 -18.30 5.83 7.29
N ALA A 27 -17.48 5.79 6.25
CA ALA A 27 -16.12 5.27 6.34
C ALA A 27 -15.22 6.16 7.21
N ASP A 28 -14.12 5.64 7.68
CA ASP A 28 -13.12 6.46 8.39
C ASP A 28 -12.52 7.50 7.45
N ALA A 29 -12.28 7.16 6.19
CA ALA A 29 -12.07 8.13 5.12
C ALA A 29 -12.53 7.56 3.78
N ALA A 30 -12.83 8.45 2.84
CA ALA A 30 -13.10 8.08 1.46
C ALA A 30 -12.58 9.16 0.52
N VAL A 31 -11.93 8.73 -0.54
CA VAL A 31 -11.39 9.60 -1.59
C VAL A 31 -11.89 9.13 -2.95
N MET A 32 -12.38 10.06 -3.73
CA MET A 32 -12.64 9.88 -5.14
C MET A 32 -11.48 10.47 -5.93
N ALA A 33 -10.75 9.62 -6.63
CA ALA A 33 -9.65 10.00 -7.49
C ALA A 33 -10.10 9.95 -8.94
N THR A 34 -9.83 11.02 -9.68
CA THR A 34 -10.14 11.13 -11.11
C THR A 34 -8.89 11.44 -11.89
N TYR A 35 -8.65 10.71 -12.97
CA TYR A 35 -7.52 10.91 -13.88
C TYR A 35 -8.03 10.78 -15.33
N GLY A 36 -8.09 11.89 -16.04
CA GLY A 36 -8.87 11.95 -17.28
C GLY A 36 -10.36 11.69 -17.01
N GLU A 37 -10.95 10.69 -17.65
CA GLU A 37 -12.34 10.25 -17.41
C GLU A 37 -12.41 8.97 -16.56
N THR A 38 -11.26 8.41 -16.16
CA THR A 38 -11.19 7.27 -15.24
C THR A 38 -11.40 7.76 -13.80
N VAL A 39 -12.32 7.12 -13.07
CA VAL A 39 -12.69 7.46 -11.70
C VAL A 39 -12.60 6.24 -10.79
N VAL A 40 -11.88 6.37 -9.70
CA VAL A 40 -11.77 5.35 -8.64
C VAL A 40 -12.23 5.93 -7.31
N LEU A 41 -13.15 5.24 -6.65
CA LEU A 41 -13.52 5.49 -5.26
C LEU A 41 -12.73 4.57 -4.36
N CYS A 42 -11.99 5.11 -3.40
CA CYS A 42 -11.39 4.35 -2.32
C CYS A 42 -12.03 4.74 -0.99
N ALA A 43 -12.46 3.74 -0.22
CA ALA A 43 -12.98 3.89 1.14
C ALA A 43 -12.16 3.06 2.12
N VAL A 44 -11.82 3.66 3.27
CA VAL A 44 -11.06 3.03 4.35
C VAL A 44 -11.93 2.94 5.59
N THR A 45 -11.99 1.77 6.19
CA THR A 45 -12.60 1.53 7.51
C THR A 45 -11.61 0.83 8.42
N ALA A 46 -11.59 1.24 9.69
CA ALA A 46 -10.68 0.69 10.68
C ALA A 46 -11.42 0.34 11.99
N ALA A 47 -11.19 -0.87 12.50
CA ALA A 47 -11.73 -1.31 13.77
C ALA A 47 -11.11 -0.51 14.92
N LYS A 48 -11.92 -0.04 15.87
CA LYS A 48 -11.46 0.76 17.02
C LYS A 48 -10.80 -0.09 18.12
N SER A 49 -10.97 -1.40 18.07
CA SER A 49 -10.41 -2.34 19.05
C SER A 49 -9.73 -3.50 18.35
N VAL A 50 -8.71 -4.05 18.97
CA VAL A 50 -8.03 -5.28 18.54
C VAL A 50 -8.81 -6.49 19.03
N LYS A 51 -8.92 -7.54 18.20
CA LYS A 51 -9.55 -8.81 18.59
C LYS A 51 -8.64 -9.54 19.59
N GLU A 52 -9.23 -10.20 20.57
CA GLU A 52 -8.50 -11.00 21.54
C GLU A 52 -7.66 -12.10 20.85
N GLY A 53 -6.37 -12.18 21.22
CA GLY A 53 -5.43 -13.13 20.62
C GLY A 53 -4.90 -12.75 19.25
N GLN A 54 -5.15 -11.53 18.78
CA GLN A 54 -4.62 -11.04 17.51
C GLN A 54 -3.12 -10.78 17.61
N ASP A 55 -2.32 -11.48 16.83
CA ASP A 55 -0.85 -11.44 16.81
C ASP A 55 -0.24 -10.96 15.48
N PHE A 56 -1.10 -10.53 14.55
CA PHE A 56 -0.70 -10.00 13.25
C PHE A 56 -1.57 -8.80 12.84
N PHE A 57 -1.08 -7.99 11.91
CA PHE A 57 -1.81 -6.86 11.36
C PHE A 57 -2.80 -7.29 10.27
N PRO A 58 -4.13 -7.23 10.52
CA PRO A 58 -5.15 -7.64 9.58
C PRO A 58 -5.52 -6.50 8.63
N LEU A 59 -4.65 -6.19 7.68
CA LEU A 59 -4.95 -5.29 6.56
C LEU A 59 -5.57 -6.11 5.43
N THR A 60 -6.74 -5.69 4.95
CA THR A 60 -7.41 -6.26 3.80
C THR A 60 -7.60 -5.19 2.74
N VAL A 61 -7.14 -5.45 1.53
CA VAL A 61 -7.31 -4.58 0.38
C VAL A 61 -8.18 -5.27 -0.66
N HIS A 62 -9.24 -4.59 -1.09
CA HIS A 62 -10.11 -5.01 -2.17
C HIS A 62 -10.05 -4.00 -3.31
N TYR A 63 -9.72 -4.47 -4.48
CA TYR A 63 -9.82 -3.71 -5.72
C TYR A 63 -10.86 -4.38 -6.62
N VAL A 64 -11.80 -3.61 -7.14
CA VAL A 64 -12.94 -4.12 -7.90
C VAL A 64 -13.16 -3.27 -9.15
N GLU A 65 -13.21 -3.92 -10.30
CA GLU A 65 -13.58 -3.33 -11.58
C GLU A 65 -15.02 -3.69 -11.94
N LYS A 66 -15.91 -2.73 -11.83
CA LYS A 66 -17.31 -2.93 -12.21
C LYS A 66 -17.45 -2.93 -13.73
N PHE A 67 -18.19 -3.89 -14.30
CA PHE A 67 -18.54 -3.87 -15.73
C PHE A 67 -19.21 -2.57 -16.15
N SER A 68 -20.01 -1.98 -15.26
CA SER A 68 -20.66 -0.69 -15.49
C SER A 68 -19.68 0.47 -15.66
N ALA A 69 -18.46 0.41 -15.10
CA ALA A 69 -17.43 1.43 -15.28
C ALA A 69 -17.01 1.58 -16.75
N ALA A 70 -17.06 0.49 -17.51
CA ALA A 70 -16.79 0.45 -18.94
C ALA A 70 -18.09 0.46 -19.80
N GLY A 71 -19.24 0.83 -19.21
CA GLY A 71 -20.53 0.84 -19.90
C GLY A 71 -21.04 -0.55 -20.31
N ARG A 72 -20.57 -1.61 -19.65
CA ARG A 72 -20.89 -3.00 -20.00
C ARG A 72 -21.78 -3.66 -18.95
N ILE A 73 -22.47 -4.70 -19.34
CA ILE A 73 -23.25 -5.60 -18.46
C ILE A 73 -22.42 -6.87 -18.25
N PRO A 74 -22.37 -7.42 -17.01
CA PRO A 74 -21.70 -8.70 -16.76
C PRO A 74 -22.16 -9.80 -17.71
N GLY A 75 -21.21 -10.59 -18.21
CA GLY A 75 -21.48 -11.74 -19.05
C GLY A 75 -22.15 -12.89 -18.31
N GLY A 76 -22.31 -14.01 -18.98
CA GLY A 76 -22.88 -15.21 -18.42
C GLY A 76 -24.39 -15.18 -18.19
N PHE A 77 -24.95 -16.29 -17.71
CA PHE A 77 -26.40 -16.49 -17.55
C PHE A 77 -26.99 -15.56 -16.47
N PHE A 78 -26.31 -15.41 -15.34
CA PHE A 78 -26.84 -14.69 -14.17
C PHE A 78 -26.74 -13.16 -14.28
N LYS A 79 -26.00 -12.60 -15.24
CA LYS A 79 -25.78 -11.16 -15.41
C LYS A 79 -25.32 -10.45 -14.12
N ARG A 80 -24.45 -11.09 -13.35
CA ARG A 80 -23.91 -10.58 -12.08
C ARG A 80 -22.40 -10.53 -12.12
N GLU A 81 -21.84 -9.64 -11.30
CA GLU A 81 -20.42 -9.65 -10.97
C GLU A 81 -20.06 -11.02 -10.34
N ALA A 82 -18.97 -11.60 -10.81
CA ALA A 82 -18.49 -12.89 -10.33
C ALA A 82 -17.52 -12.72 -9.13
N ARG A 83 -16.75 -13.77 -8.85
CA ARG A 83 -15.58 -13.65 -7.94
C ARG A 83 -14.56 -12.70 -8.54
N PRO A 84 -13.72 -12.05 -7.71
CA PRO A 84 -12.61 -11.24 -8.22
C PRO A 84 -11.78 -12.01 -9.25
N THR A 85 -11.41 -11.35 -10.30
CA THR A 85 -10.50 -11.86 -11.33
C THR A 85 -9.07 -11.95 -10.77
N ASP A 86 -8.20 -12.67 -11.47
CA ASP A 86 -6.77 -12.71 -11.12
C ASP A 86 -6.15 -11.31 -11.19
N HIS A 87 -6.55 -10.50 -12.18
CA HIS A 87 -6.12 -9.10 -12.30
C HIS A 87 -6.54 -8.26 -11.08
N GLU A 88 -7.81 -8.30 -10.66
CA GLU A 88 -8.29 -7.60 -9.47
C GLU A 88 -7.57 -8.06 -8.20
N THR A 89 -7.29 -9.35 -8.09
CA THR A 89 -6.55 -9.93 -6.96
C THR A 89 -5.09 -9.46 -6.95
N LEU A 90 -4.43 -9.44 -8.09
CA LEU A 90 -3.05 -8.97 -8.23
C LEU A 90 -2.95 -7.45 -7.99
N THR A 91 -3.91 -6.66 -8.48
CA THR A 91 -3.98 -5.22 -8.20
C THR A 91 -4.23 -4.94 -6.72
N SER A 92 -5.06 -5.72 -6.04
CA SER A 92 -5.23 -5.63 -4.59
C SER A 92 -3.90 -5.84 -3.85
N ARG A 93 -3.09 -6.80 -4.29
CA ARG A 93 -1.75 -7.06 -3.73
C ARG A 93 -0.75 -5.97 -4.10
N LEU A 94 -0.87 -5.38 -5.28
CA LEU A 94 -0.05 -4.25 -5.73
C LEU A 94 -0.25 -3.03 -4.82
N ILE A 95 -1.48 -2.80 -4.35
CA ILE A 95 -1.82 -1.76 -3.38
C ILE A 95 -1.33 -2.13 -1.97
N ASP A 96 -1.55 -3.37 -1.53
CA ASP A 96 -1.22 -3.83 -0.16
C ASP A 96 0.29 -3.76 0.13
N ARG A 97 1.13 -4.19 -0.82
CA ARG A 97 2.58 -4.33 -0.63
C ARG A 97 3.31 -3.05 -0.19
N PRO A 98 3.10 -1.88 -0.82
CA PRO A 98 3.76 -0.65 -0.40
C PRO A 98 3.12 0.01 0.82
N VAL A 99 1.85 -0.30 1.13
CA VAL A 99 1.08 0.32 2.21
C VAL A 99 1.35 -0.38 3.55
N ARG A 100 1.38 -1.70 3.57
CA ARG A 100 1.51 -2.52 4.77
C ARG A 100 2.73 -2.19 5.65
N PRO A 101 3.95 -2.01 5.11
CA PRO A 101 5.13 -1.71 5.92
C PRO A 101 5.13 -0.28 6.50
N LEU A 102 4.18 0.57 6.11
CA LEU A 102 4.03 1.94 6.63
C LEU A 102 3.07 2.03 7.83
N PHE A 103 2.70 0.90 8.42
CA PHE A 103 2.05 0.88 9.72
C PHE A 103 3.07 0.51 10.80
N PRO A 104 2.98 1.12 12.01
CA PRO A 104 3.91 0.85 13.08
C PRO A 104 3.80 -0.59 13.58
N ASP A 105 4.91 -1.13 14.06
CA ASP A 105 4.94 -2.42 14.73
C ASP A 105 3.99 -2.41 15.94
N GLY A 106 3.29 -3.53 16.16
CA GLY A 106 2.32 -3.65 17.26
C GLY A 106 0.94 -3.04 16.98
N PHE A 107 0.73 -2.44 15.81
CA PHE A 107 -0.60 -2.01 15.39
C PHE A 107 -1.38 -3.19 14.78
N TYR A 108 -2.39 -3.69 15.50
CA TYR A 108 -3.16 -4.88 15.11
C TYR A 108 -4.64 -4.64 14.89
N ASN A 109 -5.07 -3.39 14.80
CA ASN A 109 -6.45 -3.06 14.46
C ASN A 109 -6.76 -3.46 13.01
N GLU A 110 -7.90 -4.07 12.78
CA GLU A 110 -8.34 -4.46 11.44
C GLU A 110 -8.59 -3.24 10.57
N ILE A 111 -7.97 -3.22 9.38
CA ILE A 111 -8.19 -2.18 8.37
C ILE A 111 -8.69 -2.82 7.08
N ASN A 112 -9.75 -2.25 6.53
CA ASN A 112 -10.27 -2.59 5.22
C ASN A 112 -10.15 -1.40 4.28
N VAL A 113 -9.47 -1.60 3.16
CA VAL A 113 -9.32 -0.64 2.06
C VAL A 113 -10.09 -1.18 0.87
N ILE A 114 -11.10 -0.47 0.40
CA ILE A 114 -11.96 -0.89 -0.70
C ILE A 114 -11.85 0.12 -1.82
N CYS A 115 -11.27 -0.28 -2.94
CA CYS A 115 -11.15 0.49 -4.16
C CYS A 115 -12.14 -0.01 -5.21
N GLN A 116 -12.93 0.88 -5.77
CA GLN A 116 -13.89 0.56 -6.83
C GLN A 116 -13.68 1.47 -8.02
N VAL A 117 -13.48 0.89 -9.20
CA VAL A 117 -13.46 1.63 -10.46
C VAL A 117 -14.91 1.97 -10.82
N LEU A 118 -15.23 3.26 -10.86
CA LEU A 118 -16.58 3.77 -11.13
C LEU A 118 -16.75 4.21 -12.59
N SER A 119 -15.67 4.67 -13.23
CA SER A 119 -15.61 5.03 -14.64
C SER A 119 -14.24 4.65 -15.20
N TYR A 120 -14.21 4.23 -16.44
CA TYR A 120 -12.97 3.85 -17.14
C TYR A 120 -13.02 4.32 -18.59
N ASP A 121 -12.05 5.16 -18.97
CA ASP A 121 -11.96 5.74 -20.31
C ASP A 121 -11.31 4.80 -21.35
N GLY A 122 -10.72 3.70 -20.90
CA GLY A 122 -10.04 2.75 -21.77
C GLY A 122 -8.60 3.14 -22.14
N GLU A 123 -8.09 4.24 -21.63
CA GLU A 123 -6.77 4.76 -21.98
C GLU A 123 -5.67 4.35 -20.99
N CYS A 124 -5.83 4.71 -19.72
CA CYS A 124 -4.85 4.38 -18.69
C CYS A 124 -5.39 3.35 -17.71
N GLU A 125 -4.56 2.39 -17.32
CA GLU A 125 -4.94 1.38 -16.33
C GLU A 125 -5.29 2.06 -14.98
N PRO A 126 -6.41 1.68 -14.34
CA PRO A 126 -6.88 2.34 -13.12
C PRO A 126 -6.15 1.91 -11.84
N ASP A 127 -5.23 0.96 -11.89
CA ASP A 127 -4.49 0.40 -10.76
C ASP A 127 -3.62 1.45 -10.05
N VAL A 128 -2.84 2.25 -10.80
CA VAL A 128 -2.03 3.34 -10.25
C VAL A 128 -2.92 4.39 -9.59
N LEU A 129 -4.07 4.71 -10.21
CA LEU A 129 -5.03 5.64 -9.63
C LEU A 129 -5.62 5.09 -8.32
N ALA A 130 -5.87 3.77 -8.26
CA ALA A 130 -6.34 3.10 -7.04
C ALA A 130 -5.28 3.11 -5.93
N MET A 131 -3.99 2.96 -6.27
CA MET A 131 -2.88 3.10 -5.30
C MET A 131 -2.84 4.51 -4.70
N VAL A 132 -2.94 5.53 -5.55
CA VAL A 132 -2.99 6.95 -5.12
C VAL A 132 -4.22 7.23 -4.25
N ALA A 133 -5.40 6.76 -4.67
CA ALA A 133 -6.64 6.91 -3.90
C ALA A 133 -6.57 6.22 -2.53
N SER A 134 -5.96 5.02 -2.46
CA SER A 134 -5.75 4.28 -1.21
C SER A 134 -4.83 5.03 -0.26
N SER A 135 -3.71 5.53 -0.77
CA SER A 135 -2.77 6.34 -0.01
C SER A 135 -3.44 7.60 0.55
N ALA A 136 -4.18 8.32 -0.29
CA ALA A 136 -4.92 9.51 0.14
C ALA A 136 -5.96 9.17 1.23
N ALA A 137 -6.77 8.12 1.03
CA ALA A 137 -7.79 7.73 1.99
C ALA A 137 -7.19 7.28 3.33
N LEU A 138 -6.10 6.52 3.32
CA LEU A 138 -5.38 6.14 4.55
C LEU A 138 -4.84 7.36 5.28
N THR A 139 -4.22 8.30 4.57
CA THR A 139 -3.69 9.54 5.15
C THR A 139 -4.80 10.40 5.81
N LEU A 140 -6.00 10.43 5.21
CA LEU A 140 -7.12 11.20 5.74
C LEU A 140 -7.83 10.51 6.93
N SER A 141 -7.68 9.20 7.09
CA SER A 141 -8.49 8.40 8.03
C SER A 141 -8.13 8.59 9.50
N GLY A 142 -6.95 9.15 9.79
CA GLY A 142 -6.40 9.28 11.13
C GLY A 142 -5.75 8.01 11.69
N VAL A 143 -5.78 6.87 10.96
CA VAL A 143 -5.01 5.68 11.35
C VAL A 143 -3.51 5.97 11.34
N PRO A 144 -2.68 5.24 12.10
CA PRO A 144 -1.25 5.49 12.21
C PRO A 144 -0.50 5.03 10.93
N PHE A 145 -0.82 5.63 9.82
CA PHE A 145 -0.20 5.40 8.53
C PHE A 145 0.96 6.37 8.30
N MET A 146 2.20 5.87 8.18
CA MET A 146 3.42 6.66 8.00
C MET A 146 3.68 7.02 6.52
N GLY A 147 2.62 7.10 5.71
CA GLY A 147 2.65 7.65 4.37
C GLY A 147 2.56 9.17 4.36
N PRO A 148 2.13 9.76 3.22
CA PRO A 148 1.58 9.09 2.04
C PRO A 148 2.62 8.46 1.11
N ILE A 149 2.13 7.58 0.22
CA ILE A 149 2.85 7.12 -0.95
C ILE A 149 2.24 7.71 -2.22
N GLY A 150 3.10 7.97 -3.20
CA GLY A 150 2.71 8.13 -4.59
C GLY A 150 2.98 6.84 -5.36
N ALA A 151 2.36 6.70 -6.51
CA ALA A 151 2.61 5.60 -7.43
C ALA A 151 2.64 6.13 -8.87
N ALA A 152 3.37 5.47 -9.74
CA ALA A 152 3.46 5.82 -11.15
C ALA A 152 3.68 4.56 -11.99
N ARG A 153 3.10 4.54 -13.19
CA ARG A 153 3.43 3.57 -14.24
C ARG A 153 4.40 4.21 -15.20
N VAL A 154 5.43 3.48 -15.61
CA VAL A 154 6.47 3.95 -16.53
C VAL A 154 6.60 2.99 -17.69
N GLY A 155 6.42 3.53 -18.89
CA GLY A 155 6.78 2.87 -20.14
C GLY A 155 8.17 3.33 -20.61
N TYR A 156 8.75 2.58 -21.56
CA TYR A 156 9.99 2.94 -22.25
C TYR A 156 9.83 2.72 -23.75
N ILE A 157 9.80 3.83 -24.50
CA ILE A 157 9.53 3.86 -25.95
C ILE A 157 10.56 4.76 -26.61
N ASP A 158 11.22 4.26 -27.64
CA ASP A 158 12.21 5.00 -28.46
C ASP A 158 13.32 5.71 -27.66
N GLY A 159 13.66 5.17 -26.48
CA GLY A 159 14.71 5.72 -25.63
C GLY A 159 14.21 6.66 -24.54
N ASP A 160 12.91 6.97 -24.48
CA ASP A 160 12.30 7.88 -23.52
C ASP A 160 11.41 7.17 -22.50
N TYR A 161 11.42 7.66 -21.25
CA TYR A 161 10.49 7.23 -20.20
C TYR A 161 9.15 7.97 -20.36
N ILE A 162 8.07 7.22 -20.41
CA ILE A 162 6.70 7.74 -20.53
C ILE A 162 5.97 7.52 -19.21
N LEU A 163 5.48 8.61 -18.61
CA LEU A 163 4.67 8.56 -17.40
C LEU A 163 3.23 8.18 -17.72
N ASN A 164 2.70 7.17 -17.02
CA ASN A 164 1.34 6.67 -17.16
C ASN A 164 0.95 6.46 -18.64
N PRO A 165 1.71 5.62 -19.35
CA PRO A 165 1.48 5.37 -20.76
C PRO A 165 0.06 4.84 -20.99
N THR A 166 -0.53 5.20 -22.13
CA THR A 166 -1.81 4.63 -22.56
C THR A 166 -1.65 3.16 -22.92
N ARG A 167 -2.76 2.43 -23.00
CA ARG A 167 -2.75 1.01 -23.42
C ARG A 167 -2.12 0.82 -24.81
N GLU A 168 -2.34 1.76 -25.72
CA GLU A 168 -1.72 1.73 -27.06
C GLU A 168 -0.21 1.91 -26.96
N GLN A 169 0.27 2.83 -26.14
CA GLN A 169 1.69 3.04 -25.86
C GLN A 169 2.32 1.82 -25.17
N LEU A 170 1.64 1.21 -24.19
CA LEU A 170 2.12 -0.01 -23.52
C LEU A 170 2.30 -1.18 -24.50
N ALA A 171 1.43 -1.31 -25.50
CA ALA A 171 1.55 -2.37 -26.51
C ALA A 171 2.86 -2.31 -27.30
N THR A 172 3.43 -1.12 -27.47
CA THR A 172 4.70 -0.88 -28.18
C THR A 172 5.89 -0.70 -27.25
N SER A 173 5.64 -0.48 -25.96
CA SER A 173 6.67 -0.26 -24.95
C SER A 173 7.59 -1.48 -24.74
N ALA A 174 8.86 -1.22 -24.48
CA ALA A 174 9.82 -2.21 -24.03
C ALA A 174 9.79 -2.43 -22.50
N LEU A 175 9.06 -1.59 -21.77
CA LEU A 175 8.92 -1.63 -20.32
C LEU A 175 7.47 -1.37 -19.93
N ASP A 176 6.95 -2.16 -19.01
CA ASP A 176 5.80 -1.85 -18.18
C ASP A 176 6.24 -1.94 -16.71
N LEU A 177 6.45 -0.80 -16.05
CA LEU A 177 6.92 -0.73 -14.68
C LEU A 177 5.96 0.07 -13.84
N VAL A 178 5.50 -0.52 -12.74
CA VAL A 178 4.75 0.18 -11.69
C VAL A 178 5.63 0.31 -10.46
N ALA A 179 5.77 1.52 -9.97
CA ALA A 179 6.47 1.77 -8.72
C ALA A 179 5.62 2.59 -7.75
N ALA A 180 5.78 2.31 -6.46
CA ALA A 180 5.25 3.11 -5.38
C ALA A 180 6.40 3.62 -4.51
N ALA A 181 6.33 4.87 -4.11
CA ALA A 181 7.36 5.53 -3.34
C ALA A 181 6.77 6.46 -2.28
N THR A 182 7.49 6.62 -1.18
CA THR A 182 7.37 7.79 -0.30
C THR A 182 8.16 8.94 -0.90
N HIS A 183 8.17 10.09 -0.24
CA HIS A 183 8.97 11.23 -0.68
C HIS A 183 10.46 10.87 -0.84
N ASP A 184 10.99 10.00 0.03
CA ASP A 184 12.43 9.73 0.16
C ASP A 184 12.84 8.35 -0.32
N ALA A 185 11.94 7.37 -0.36
CA ALA A 185 12.28 5.98 -0.63
C ALA A 185 11.29 5.29 -1.58
N VAL A 186 11.80 4.39 -2.41
CA VAL A 186 10.99 3.47 -3.21
C VAL A 186 10.53 2.32 -2.33
N MET A 187 9.22 2.11 -2.25
CA MET A 187 8.59 1.08 -1.41
C MET A 187 8.30 -0.22 -2.15
N MET A 188 7.99 -0.11 -3.45
CA MET A 188 7.62 -1.26 -4.27
C MET A 188 7.92 -0.98 -5.73
N VAL A 189 8.43 -1.99 -6.42
CA VAL A 189 8.58 -2.02 -7.87
C VAL A 189 8.05 -3.36 -8.37
N GLU A 190 7.30 -3.29 -9.46
CA GLU A 190 6.87 -4.46 -10.24
C GLU A 190 7.02 -4.13 -11.71
N SER A 191 7.64 -5.00 -12.51
CA SER A 191 7.92 -4.69 -13.90
C SER A 191 7.93 -5.91 -14.80
N GLU A 192 7.55 -5.68 -16.04
CA GLU A 192 7.78 -6.55 -17.19
C GLU A 192 8.64 -5.80 -18.21
N ALA A 193 9.77 -6.37 -18.62
CA ALA A 193 10.74 -5.71 -19.49
C ALA A 193 11.23 -6.65 -20.59
N LYS A 194 11.49 -6.09 -21.78
CA LYS A 194 12.06 -6.79 -22.95
C LYS A 194 13.58 -6.62 -22.95
N GLU A 195 14.28 -7.34 -22.06
CA GLU A 195 15.76 -7.42 -21.99
C GLU A 195 16.46 -6.04 -21.94
N LEU A 196 15.91 -5.09 -21.17
CA LEU A 196 16.50 -3.78 -20.96
C LEU A 196 17.74 -3.87 -20.06
N SER A 197 18.69 -2.94 -20.23
CA SER A 197 19.87 -2.84 -19.37
C SER A 197 19.51 -2.40 -17.95
N GLU A 198 20.35 -2.75 -16.97
CA GLU A 198 20.18 -2.35 -15.57
C GLU A 198 20.11 -0.83 -15.41
N ASP A 199 20.88 -0.07 -16.18
CA ASP A 199 20.88 1.40 -16.15
C ASP A 199 19.51 1.96 -16.58
N VAL A 200 18.91 1.40 -17.62
CA VAL A 200 17.56 1.79 -18.07
C VAL A 200 16.51 1.43 -17.02
N MET A 201 16.60 0.24 -16.42
CA MET A 201 15.67 -0.19 -15.37
C MET A 201 15.79 0.71 -14.12
N LEU A 202 17.01 1.00 -13.68
CA LEU A 202 17.24 1.92 -12.55
C LEU A 202 16.72 3.32 -12.87
N GLY A 203 17.00 3.82 -14.08
CA GLY A 203 16.50 5.11 -14.54
C GLY A 203 14.96 5.19 -14.51
N ALA A 204 14.27 4.12 -14.90
CA ALA A 204 12.81 4.04 -14.86
C ALA A 204 12.27 4.11 -13.41
N VAL A 205 12.91 3.43 -12.47
CA VAL A 205 12.54 3.48 -11.04
C VAL A 205 12.73 4.89 -10.48
N MET A 206 13.87 5.52 -10.77
CA MET A 206 14.14 6.90 -10.33
C MET A 206 13.18 7.91 -10.96
N PHE A 207 12.82 7.71 -12.23
CA PHE A 207 11.81 8.51 -12.90
C PHE A 207 10.44 8.36 -12.23
N ALA A 208 9.99 7.14 -11.95
CA ALA A 208 8.74 6.88 -11.25
C ALA A 208 8.69 7.55 -9.88
N GLN A 209 9.77 7.47 -9.08
CA GLN A 209 9.88 8.13 -7.79
C GLN A 209 9.75 9.64 -7.92
N ALA A 210 10.48 10.25 -8.86
CA ALA A 210 10.43 11.69 -9.09
C ALA A 210 9.01 12.14 -9.50
N GLN A 211 8.34 11.38 -10.36
CA GLN A 211 6.97 11.67 -10.82
C GLN A 211 5.89 11.40 -9.75
N SER A 212 6.20 10.62 -8.72
CA SER A 212 5.30 10.37 -7.59
C SER A 212 5.25 11.54 -6.59
N ARG A 213 6.29 12.37 -6.50
CA ARG A 213 6.36 13.48 -5.53
C ARG A 213 5.22 14.50 -5.66
N PRO A 214 4.86 15.01 -6.86
CA PRO A 214 3.72 15.92 -6.99
C PRO A 214 2.40 15.33 -6.51
N VAL A 215 2.23 14.00 -6.65
CA VAL A 215 1.06 13.27 -6.16
C VAL A 215 1.06 13.24 -4.63
N ILE A 216 2.19 12.95 -4.00
CA ILE A 216 2.37 12.99 -2.54
C ILE A 216 2.03 14.37 -1.99
N ASP A 217 2.55 15.43 -2.62
CA ASP A 217 2.27 16.81 -2.23
C ASP A 217 0.78 17.16 -2.37
N ALA A 218 0.11 16.64 -3.40
CA ALA A 218 -1.33 16.80 -3.57
C ALA A 218 -2.13 16.09 -2.46
N ILE A 219 -1.71 14.89 -2.05
CA ILE A 219 -2.32 14.15 -0.92
C ILE A 219 -2.13 14.92 0.38
N ILE A 220 -0.94 15.45 0.65
CA ILE A 220 -0.65 16.26 1.85
C ILE A 220 -1.55 17.50 1.88
N ARG A 221 -1.66 18.23 0.77
CA ARG A 221 -2.56 19.41 0.67
C ARG A 221 -4.02 19.06 0.91
N LEU A 222 -4.48 17.87 0.50
CA LEU A 222 -5.83 17.40 0.79
C LEU A 222 -5.97 17.04 2.27
N ALA A 223 -4.95 16.42 2.86
CA ALA A 223 -4.93 16.05 4.27
C ALA A 223 -4.96 17.27 5.20
N GLU A 224 -4.25 18.34 4.87
CA GLU A 224 -4.31 19.62 5.62
C GLU A 224 -5.72 20.21 5.70
N GLN A 225 -6.59 19.89 4.74
CA GLN A 225 -7.96 20.39 4.69
C GLN A 225 -9.00 19.45 5.31
N ALA A 226 -8.72 18.14 5.36
CA ALA A 226 -9.75 17.15 5.62
C ALA A 226 -9.31 15.91 6.42
N ALA A 227 -8.05 15.82 6.86
CA ALA A 227 -7.61 14.70 7.68
C ALA A 227 -8.33 14.69 9.03
N LYS A 228 -8.64 13.48 9.49
CA LYS A 228 -9.13 13.27 10.86
C LYS A 228 -7.98 13.34 11.86
N GLU A 229 -8.31 13.59 13.13
CA GLU A 229 -7.35 13.54 14.22
C GLU A 229 -6.63 12.19 14.27
N PRO A 230 -5.29 12.19 14.40
CA PRO A 230 -4.50 10.96 14.48
C PRO A 230 -4.92 10.10 15.69
N TRP A 231 -4.94 8.79 15.49
CA TRP A 231 -5.16 7.87 16.60
C TRP A 231 -3.98 7.89 17.56
N THR A 232 -4.28 7.97 18.85
CA THR A 232 -3.27 7.79 19.89
C THR A 232 -2.89 6.31 19.98
N LEU A 233 -1.62 6.01 19.71
CA LEU A 233 -1.07 4.68 19.95
C LEU A 233 -0.66 4.57 21.42
N ALA A 234 -0.92 3.41 22.01
CA ALA A 234 -0.35 3.10 23.31
C ALA A 234 1.17 2.90 23.11
N GLU A 235 1.98 3.70 23.81
CA GLU A 235 3.41 3.46 23.87
C GLU A 235 3.64 2.16 24.67
N THR A 236 4.22 1.16 24.04
CA THR A 236 4.73 -0.02 24.74
C THR A 236 6.13 0.33 25.20
N ASP A 237 6.33 0.47 26.50
CA ASP A 237 7.65 0.63 27.10
C ASP A 237 8.34 -0.76 27.16
N ASP A 238 8.86 -1.18 26.02
CA ASP A 238 9.57 -2.46 25.89
C ASP A 238 11.09 -2.29 26.01
N GLU A 239 11.62 -1.09 26.32
CA GLU A 239 13.07 -0.84 26.37
C GLU A 239 13.80 -1.76 27.37
N ALA A 240 13.25 -1.92 28.58
CA ALA A 240 13.81 -2.80 29.58
C ALA A 240 13.78 -4.27 29.15
N LEU A 241 12.72 -4.70 28.48
CA LEU A 241 12.61 -6.04 27.94
C LEU A 241 13.59 -6.26 26.78
N MET A 242 13.68 -5.30 25.86
CA MET A 242 14.62 -5.35 24.73
C MET A 242 16.08 -5.39 25.20
N ALA A 243 16.45 -4.61 26.21
CA ALA A 243 17.79 -4.63 26.79
C ALA A 243 18.12 -6.04 27.33
N ARG A 244 17.24 -6.65 28.12
CA ARG A 244 17.41 -8.00 28.64
C ARG A 244 17.47 -9.07 27.54
N VAL A 245 16.62 -8.99 26.52
CA VAL A 245 16.68 -9.89 25.36
C VAL A 245 18.00 -9.76 24.62
N SER A 246 18.50 -8.54 24.47
CA SER A 246 19.78 -8.26 23.84
C SER A 246 20.94 -8.85 24.60
N GLU A 247 20.96 -8.73 25.93
CA GLU A 247 21.99 -9.35 26.78
C GLU A 247 22.05 -10.88 26.59
N VAL A 248 20.91 -11.54 26.43
CA VAL A 248 20.85 -13.02 26.32
C VAL A 248 21.19 -13.51 24.92
N ALA A 249 20.80 -12.79 23.86
CA ALA A 249 20.78 -13.33 22.50
C ALA A 249 21.66 -12.60 21.49
N ALA A 250 22.11 -11.35 21.73
CA ALA A 250 22.80 -10.54 20.72
C ALA A 250 24.02 -11.26 20.12
N ALA A 251 24.86 -11.86 20.98
CA ALA A 251 26.08 -12.59 20.54
C ALA A 251 25.74 -13.81 19.67
N ASP A 252 24.68 -14.56 20.03
CA ASP A 252 24.27 -15.76 19.30
C ASP A 252 23.63 -15.37 17.94
N ILE A 253 22.87 -14.29 17.91
CA ILE A 253 22.28 -13.74 16.68
C ILE A 253 23.39 -13.25 15.74
N ASP A 254 24.36 -12.50 16.25
CA ASP A 254 25.50 -11.99 15.46
C ASP A 254 26.33 -13.14 14.86
N ALA A 255 26.57 -14.19 15.65
CA ALA A 255 27.24 -15.40 15.17
C ALA A 255 26.43 -16.13 14.09
N ALA A 256 25.11 -16.23 14.25
CA ALA A 256 24.22 -16.86 13.28
C ALA A 256 24.21 -16.12 11.93
N TYR A 257 24.17 -14.78 11.94
CA TYR A 257 24.19 -13.99 10.71
C TYR A 257 25.52 -14.01 9.94
N LYS A 258 26.62 -14.40 10.58
CA LYS A 258 27.90 -14.65 9.91
C LYS A 258 27.97 -16.00 9.18
N MET A 259 26.99 -16.89 9.38
CA MET A 259 26.93 -18.17 8.70
C MET A 259 26.44 -18.01 7.26
N LEU A 260 27.17 -18.53 6.28
CA LEU A 260 26.81 -18.46 4.86
C LEU A 260 25.64 -19.40 4.50
N GLY A 261 25.57 -20.57 5.14
CA GLY A 261 24.52 -21.57 4.85
C GLY A 261 23.16 -21.17 5.41
N LYS A 262 22.12 -21.10 4.58
CA LYS A 262 20.76 -20.72 4.97
C LYS A 262 20.19 -21.65 6.05
N SER A 263 20.37 -22.98 5.93
CA SER A 263 19.86 -23.96 6.88
C SER A 263 20.56 -23.83 8.23
N ALA A 264 21.90 -23.80 8.24
CA ALA A 264 22.69 -23.65 9.47
C ALA A 264 22.38 -22.35 10.20
N ARG A 265 22.24 -21.23 9.46
CA ARG A 265 21.83 -19.95 10.04
C ARG A 265 20.44 -20.01 10.69
N ARG A 266 19.47 -20.67 10.04
CA ARG A 266 18.13 -20.86 10.59
C ARG A 266 18.16 -21.67 11.88
N GLU A 267 18.89 -22.77 11.91
CA GLU A 267 19.04 -23.62 13.09
C GLU A 267 19.68 -22.84 14.27
N ALA A 268 20.72 -22.06 14.00
CA ALA A 268 21.38 -21.22 15.01
C ALA A 268 20.43 -20.15 15.59
N LEU A 269 19.60 -19.53 14.73
CA LEU A 269 18.58 -18.56 15.16
C LEU A 269 17.49 -19.21 16.02
N GLU A 270 17.05 -20.42 15.69
CA GLU A 270 16.07 -21.15 16.51
C GLU A 270 16.67 -21.52 17.90
N VAL A 271 17.97 -21.85 17.98
CA VAL A 271 18.66 -22.08 19.27
C VAL A 271 18.71 -20.79 20.08
N ALA A 272 19.08 -19.65 19.47
CA ALA A 272 19.08 -18.35 20.16
C ALA A 272 17.67 -17.98 20.67
N LYS A 273 16.64 -18.20 19.88
CA LYS A 273 15.23 -17.97 20.25
C LYS A 273 14.79 -18.87 21.42
N ALA A 274 15.18 -20.16 21.41
CA ALA A 274 14.90 -21.09 22.52
C ALA A 274 15.58 -20.64 23.82
N LYS A 275 16.82 -20.15 23.74
CA LYS A 275 17.56 -19.60 24.88
C LYS A 275 16.86 -18.40 25.51
N VAL A 276 16.38 -17.46 24.68
CA VAL A 276 15.58 -16.31 25.15
C VAL A 276 14.31 -16.80 25.85
N LYS A 277 13.54 -17.68 25.20
CA LYS A 277 12.31 -18.21 25.81
C LYS A 277 12.55 -18.87 27.18
N ALA A 278 13.63 -19.64 27.33
CA ALA A 278 13.99 -20.26 28.60
C ALA A 278 14.40 -19.23 29.67
N ALA A 279 15.13 -18.18 29.28
CA ALA A 279 15.58 -17.13 30.21
C ALA A 279 14.43 -16.25 30.75
N PHE A 280 13.33 -16.13 29.99
CA PHE A 280 12.20 -15.29 30.38
C PHE A 280 11.02 -16.09 30.94
N GLU A 281 11.14 -17.41 31.12
CA GLU A 281 10.04 -18.29 31.57
C GLU A 281 8.72 -18.06 30.78
N ILE A 282 8.84 -17.71 29.50
CA ILE A 282 7.69 -17.46 28.63
C ILE A 282 6.99 -18.80 28.35
N GLY A 283 6.20 -19.26 29.35
CA GLY A 283 5.28 -20.37 29.24
C GLY A 283 3.85 -19.87 29.00
N ARG A 284 2.96 -20.78 28.60
CA ARG A 284 1.54 -20.53 28.31
C ARG A 284 0.74 -19.84 29.44
N ALA A 285 1.28 -19.73 30.64
CA ALA A 285 0.63 -19.12 31.80
C ALA A 285 0.69 -17.57 31.79
N SER A 286 1.73 -16.95 31.21
CA SER A 286 1.89 -15.49 31.24
C SER A 286 0.98 -14.76 30.24
N CYS A 287 0.44 -15.43 29.23
CA CYS A 287 -0.54 -14.84 28.29
C CYS A 287 -1.94 -14.66 28.87
N ARG A 288 -2.23 -15.22 30.08
CA ARG A 288 -3.55 -15.10 30.73
C ARG A 288 -3.66 -13.95 31.73
N GLU A 289 -2.57 -13.29 32.11
CA GLU A 289 -2.54 -12.25 33.13
C GLU A 289 -2.48 -10.81 32.57
N ARG A 290 -2.55 -10.63 31.25
CA ARG A 290 -2.74 -9.30 30.65
C ARG A 290 -4.17 -9.18 30.11
N VAL A 291 -5.13 -9.09 31.01
CA VAL A 291 -6.47 -8.58 30.76
C VAL A 291 -6.59 -7.23 31.49
#